data_59c971a818a57448dba8c80d16e4e55d
#
_entry.id   59c971a818a57448dba8c80d16e4e55d
#
_cell.length_a   1.000
_cell.length_b   1.000
_cell.length_c   1.000
_cell.angle_alpha   90.00
_cell.angle_beta   90.00
_cell.angle_gamma   90.00
#
_symmetry.space_group_name_H-M   'P 1'
#
loop_
_entity.id
_entity.type
_entity.pdbx_description
1 polymer ?
#
loop_
_entity_poly.entity_id
_entity_poly.type
_entity_poly.pdbx_seq_one_letter_code
_entity_poly.pdbx_strand_id
1 'polypeptide(L)'
;DQPRSRGLGDVYKRQARLLVVQPWDKTLLKDIEKAILQSDLGLVPMNDGNLIRMAIPQLTEERRKELVKIVNKKSEEAKVAIRNIRRDGNDFLKKEEKNSDVSKDVIKGMEEKVQKLTDNKIKELETVTEKKIKEIMSV
;
A
#
# COMPACT_ATOMS: atom_id res chain seq x y z
N ASP A 1 -21.24 9.55 31.49
CA ASP A 1 -20.79 8.54 30.57
C ASP A 1 -19.72 9.04 29.59
N GLN A 2 -19.93 10.20 29.02
CA GLN A 2 -19.05 10.78 28.02
C GLN A 2 -17.62 11.03 28.49
N PRO A 3 -17.36 11.58 29.69
CA PRO A 3 -16.00 11.82 30.14
C PRO A 3 -15.19 10.53 30.33
N ARG A 4 -15.81 9.50 30.84
CA ARG A 4 -15.16 8.20 31.03
C ARG A 4 -14.82 7.55 29.68
N SER A 5 -15.75 7.62 28.75
CA SER A 5 -15.55 7.09 27.40
C SER A 5 -14.35 7.75 26.74
N ARG A 6 -14.24 9.06 26.85
CA ARG A 6 -13.12 9.81 26.28
C ARG A 6 -11.80 9.45 26.94
N GLY A 7 -11.78 9.37 28.27
CA GLY A 7 -10.57 8.99 28.99
C GLY A 7 -10.09 7.60 28.61
N LEU A 8 -11.01 6.64 28.56
CA LEU A 8 -10.69 5.28 28.13
C LEU A 8 -10.25 5.23 26.67
N GLY A 9 -10.92 5.99 25.80
CA GLY A 9 -10.54 6.08 24.40
C GLY A 9 -9.13 6.62 24.20
N ASP A 10 -8.75 7.65 24.94
CA ASP A 10 -7.43 8.23 24.87
C ASP A 10 -6.35 7.25 25.39
N VAL A 11 -6.66 6.54 26.48
CA VAL A 11 -5.77 5.51 27.01
C VAL A 11 -5.58 4.40 25.99
N TYR A 12 -6.67 3.93 25.37
CA TYR A 12 -6.58 2.89 24.34
C TYR A 12 -5.83 3.36 23.09
N LYS A 13 -5.94 4.61 22.70
CA LYS A 13 -5.17 5.16 21.59
C LYS A 13 -3.69 5.16 21.85
N ARG A 14 -3.29 5.34 23.12
CA ARG A 14 -1.89 5.31 23.54
C ARG A 14 -1.38 3.89 23.75
N GLN A 15 -2.28 2.94 23.98
CA GLN A 15 -1.96 1.53 24.15
C GLN A 15 -2.03 0.80 22.80
N ALA A 16 -1.66 -0.46 22.82
CA ALA A 16 -1.76 -1.31 21.64
C ALA A 16 -3.20 -1.41 21.14
N ARG A 17 -3.39 -1.27 19.85
CA ARG A 17 -4.67 -1.53 19.19
C ARG A 17 -4.81 -3.02 18.94
N LEU A 18 -6.04 -3.50 18.90
CA LEU A 18 -6.34 -4.90 18.65
C LEU A 18 -6.86 -5.06 17.22
N LEU A 19 -6.21 -5.90 16.46
CA LEU A 19 -6.67 -6.32 15.15
C LEU A 19 -7.21 -7.73 15.24
N VAL A 20 -8.41 -7.96 14.72
CA VAL A 20 -9.08 -9.26 14.77
C VAL A 20 -9.26 -9.78 13.34
N VAL A 21 -8.85 -11.02 13.12
CA VAL A 21 -9.04 -11.72 11.85
C VAL A 21 -9.99 -12.88 12.10
N GLN A 22 -11.14 -12.88 11.44
CA GLN A 22 -12.15 -13.93 11.54
C GLN A 22 -12.40 -14.50 10.15
N PRO A 23 -11.79 -15.63 9.79
CA PRO A 23 -11.99 -16.22 8.48
C PRO A 23 -13.35 -16.92 8.39
N TRP A 24 -13.89 -16.99 7.19
CA TRP A 24 -15.12 -17.76 6.93
C TRP A 24 -14.92 -19.23 7.18
N ASP A 25 -13.73 -19.75 6.88
CA ASP A 25 -13.37 -21.15 7.06
C ASP A 25 -12.33 -21.24 8.19
N LYS A 26 -12.73 -21.86 9.29
CA LYS A 26 -11.86 -22.00 10.47
C LYS A 26 -10.66 -22.89 10.21
N THR A 27 -10.69 -23.72 9.17
CA THR A 27 -9.53 -24.55 8.82
C THR A 27 -8.34 -23.73 8.34
N LEU A 28 -8.60 -22.47 7.92
CA LEU A 28 -7.55 -21.54 7.46
C LEU A 28 -6.83 -20.84 8.61
N LEU A 29 -7.32 -20.95 9.85
CA LEU A 29 -6.75 -20.21 10.98
C LEU A 29 -5.26 -20.48 11.17
N LYS A 30 -4.85 -21.73 11.11
CA LYS A 30 -3.43 -22.09 11.27
C LYS A 30 -2.55 -21.54 10.16
N ASP A 31 -3.05 -21.57 8.94
CA ASP A 31 -2.32 -21.03 7.79
C ASP A 31 -2.18 -19.51 7.87
N ILE A 32 -3.24 -18.84 8.30
CA ILE A 32 -3.24 -17.39 8.51
C ILE A 32 -2.27 -17.02 9.63
N GLU A 33 -2.32 -17.73 10.76
CA GLU A 33 -1.41 -17.53 11.88
C GLU A 33 0.04 -17.67 11.44
N LYS A 34 0.34 -18.73 10.70
CA LYS A 34 1.68 -18.97 10.16
C LYS A 34 2.13 -17.85 9.21
N ALA A 35 1.23 -17.40 8.33
CA ALA A 35 1.53 -16.31 7.42
C ALA A 35 1.85 -15.02 8.16
N ILE A 36 1.12 -14.73 9.24
CA ILE A 36 1.37 -13.54 10.07
C ILE A 36 2.73 -13.65 10.77
N LEU A 37 3.06 -14.80 11.32
CA LEU A 37 4.35 -15.02 11.98
C LEU A 37 5.52 -14.92 11.01
N GLN A 38 5.34 -15.31 9.77
CA GLN A 38 6.37 -15.22 8.73
C GLN A 38 6.47 -13.83 8.11
N SER A 39 5.50 -12.96 8.38
CA SER A 39 5.52 -11.60 7.85
C SER A 39 6.52 -10.73 8.63
N ASP A 40 6.99 -9.66 7.98
CA ASP A 40 7.89 -8.69 8.60
C ASP A 40 7.17 -7.66 9.47
N LEU A 41 5.89 -7.90 9.78
CA LEU A 41 5.08 -6.95 10.53
C LEU A 41 5.41 -6.92 12.02
N GLY A 42 6.08 -7.96 12.53
CA GLY A 42 6.41 -8.05 13.96
C GLY A 42 5.21 -8.23 14.87
N LEU A 43 4.12 -8.77 14.33
CA LEU A 43 2.89 -9.01 15.07
C LEU A 43 2.87 -10.44 15.59
N VAL A 44 2.33 -10.61 16.80
CA VAL A 44 2.15 -11.92 17.42
C VAL A 44 0.66 -12.29 17.37
N PRO A 45 0.28 -13.27 16.56
CA PRO A 45 -1.10 -13.71 16.48
C PRO A 45 -1.47 -14.59 17.67
N MET A 46 -2.68 -14.40 18.19
CA MET A 46 -3.26 -15.24 19.23
C MET A 46 -4.51 -15.91 18.65
N ASN A 47 -4.43 -17.22 18.43
CA ASN A 47 -5.51 -18.02 17.87
C ASN A 47 -6.31 -18.67 18.99
N ASP A 48 -7.61 -18.37 19.10
CA ASP A 48 -8.49 -18.95 20.10
C ASP A 48 -9.36 -20.09 19.53
N GLY A 49 -9.11 -20.51 18.30
CA GLY A 49 -9.88 -21.55 17.61
C GLY A 49 -11.03 -21.02 16.77
N ASN A 50 -11.42 -19.75 16.94
CA ASN A 50 -12.49 -19.11 16.18
C ASN A 50 -11.97 -17.92 15.38
N LEU A 51 -11.03 -17.18 15.95
CA LEU A 51 -10.47 -15.98 15.33
C LEU A 51 -9.02 -15.81 15.80
N ILE A 52 -8.32 -14.92 15.13
CA ILE A 52 -6.96 -14.56 15.47
C ILE A 52 -6.97 -13.09 15.95
N ARG A 53 -6.41 -12.86 17.12
CA ARG A 53 -6.26 -11.53 17.68
C ARG A 53 -4.78 -11.14 17.67
N MET A 54 -4.51 -9.90 17.32
CA MET A 54 -3.15 -9.37 17.29
C MET A 54 -3.13 -8.01 17.97
N ALA A 55 -2.25 -7.84 18.94
CA ALA A 55 -2.00 -6.53 19.52
C ALA A 55 -1.03 -5.78 18.63
N ILE A 56 -1.39 -4.58 18.22
CA ILE A 56 -0.53 -3.71 17.43
C ILE A 56 0.14 -2.74 18.40
N PRO A 57 1.46 -2.86 18.60
CA PRO A 57 2.16 -1.96 19.52
C PRO A 57 2.19 -0.53 18.99
N GLN A 58 2.33 0.44 19.89
CA GLN A 58 2.56 1.82 19.49
C GLN A 58 3.87 1.91 18.71
N LEU A 59 3.87 2.77 17.71
CA LEU A 59 5.05 2.98 16.88
C LEU A 59 6.09 3.78 17.66
N THR A 60 7.30 3.23 17.79
CA THR A 60 8.47 3.97 18.28
C THR A 60 8.96 4.89 17.15
N GLU A 61 9.77 5.88 17.52
CA GLU A 61 10.41 6.76 16.54
C GLU A 61 11.25 5.97 15.54
N GLU A 62 11.99 4.99 16.02
CA GLU A 62 12.80 4.12 15.19
C GLU A 62 11.96 3.31 14.21
N ARG A 63 10.86 2.74 14.69
CA ARG A 63 9.95 1.97 13.84
C ARG A 63 9.27 2.86 12.79
N ARG A 64 8.93 4.09 13.16
CA ARG A 64 8.38 5.08 12.22
C ARG A 64 9.35 5.36 11.07
N LYS A 65 10.62 5.55 11.39
CA LYS A 65 11.67 5.78 10.39
C LYS A 65 11.83 4.58 9.45
N GLU A 66 11.80 3.37 10.01
CA GLU A 66 11.83 2.14 9.21
C GLU A 66 10.64 2.05 8.27
N LEU A 67 9.44 2.35 8.76
CA LEU A 67 8.23 2.33 7.94
C LEU A 67 8.27 3.36 6.82
N VAL A 68 8.81 4.55 7.09
CA VAL A 68 9.00 5.58 6.06
C VAL A 68 9.93 5.08 4.96
N LYS A 69 11.01 4.39 5.31
CA LYS A 69 11.91 3.77 4.33
C LYS A 69 11.19 2.73 3.48
N ILE A 70 10.37 1.91 4.11
CA ILE A 70 9.57 0.88 3.40
C ILE A 70 8.59 1.55 2.43
N VAL A 71 7.90 2.59 2.87
CA VAL A 71 6.95 3.34 2.04
C VAL A 71 7.66 3.96 0.84
N ASN A 72 8.80 4.61 1.05
CA ASN A 72 9.58 5.19 -0.03
C ASN A 72 10.06 4.14 -1.03
N LYS A 73 10.51 3.00 -0.54
CA LYS A 73 10.94 1.88 -1.40
C LYS A 73 9.77 1.39 -2.26
N LYS A 74 8.62 1.16 -1.65
CA LYS A 74 7.42 0.72 -2.37
C LYS A 74 6.97 1.76 -3.40
N SER A 75 7.06 3.04 -3.06
CA SER A 75 6.76 4.14 -3.97
C SER A 75 7.67 4.13 -5.19
N GLU A 76 8.96 3.97 -5.00
CA GLU A 76 9.91 3.89 -6.12
C GLU A 76 9.68 2.65 -7.00
N GLU A 77 9.41 1.51 -6.39
CA GLU A 77 9.05 0.29 -7.12
C GLU A 77 7.79 0.49 -7.97
N ALA A 78 6.79 1.16 -7.41
CA ALA A 78 5.55 1.47 -8.12
C ALA A 78 5.79 2.43 -9.29
N LYS A 79 6.65 3.44 -9.11
CA LYS A 79 7.02 4.36 -10.19
C LYS A 79 7.71 3.63 -11.33
N VAL A 80 8.63 2.73 -11.00
CA VAL A 80 9.31 1.89 -12.00
C VAL A 80 8.30 1.05 -12.77
N ALA A 81 7.34 0.44 -12.08
CA ALA A 81 6.28 -0.34 -12.72
C ALA A 81 5.44 0.51 -13.68
N ILE A 82 5.07 1.71 -13.27
CA ILE A 82 4.30 2.65 -14.11
C ILE A 82 5.11 3.03 -15.36
N ARG A 83 6.39 3.33 -15.21
CA ARG A 83 7.27 3.67 -16.33
C ARG A 83 7.45 2.50 -17.30
N ASN A 84 7.53 1.29 -16.79
CA ASN A 84 7.62 0.08 -17.61
C ASN A 84 6.34 -0.13 -18.43
N ILE A 85 5.19 0.09 -17.82
CA ILE A 85 3.89 0.01 -18.53
C ILE A 85 3.83 1.08 -19.63
N ARG A 86 4.29 2.31 -19.35
CA ARG A 86 4.37 3.36 -20.36
C ARG A 86 5.25 2.93 -21.53
N ARG A 87 6.41 2.36 -21.24
CA ARG A 87 7.35 1.88 -22.26
C ARG A 87 6.69 0.81 -23.13
N ASP A 88 6.02 -0.14 -22.50
CA ASP A 88 5.31 -1.20 -23.23
C ASP A 88 4.20 -0.64 -24.11
N GLY A 89 3.46 0.35 -23.60
CA GLY A 89 2.44 1.05 -24.38
C GLY A 89 3.02 1.77 -25.59
N ASN A 90 4.13 2.47 -25.40
CA ASN A 90 4.80 3.17 -26.52
C ASN A 90 5.37 2.19 -27.54
N ASP A 91 5.90 1.07 -27.11
CA ASP A 91 6.40 0.02 -27.99
C ASP A 91 5.25 -0.58 -28.84
N PHE A 92 4.10 -0.80 -28.21
CA PHE A 92 2.89 -1.23 -28.90
C PHE A 92 2.47 -0.22 -29.97
N LEU A 93 2.45 1.07 -29.63
CA LEU A 93 2.07 2.13 -30.58
C LEU A 93 3.04 2.21 -31.77
N LYS A 94 4.33 2.04 -31.53
CA LYS A 94 5.32 2.02 -32.60
C LYS A 94 5.14 0.83 -33.54
N LYS A 95 4.77 -0.33 -33.02
CA LYS A 95 4.44 -1.51 -33.83
C LYS A 95 3.20 -1.26 -34.70
N GLU A 96 2.17 -0.64 -34.12
CA GLU A 96 0.95 -0.28 -34.86
C GLU A 96 1.26 0.73 -35.98
N GLU A 97 2.13 1.68 -35.74
CA GLU A 97 2.56 2.62 -36.76
C GLU A 97 3.18 1.93 -37.97
N LYS A 98 4.01 0.88 -37.72
CA LYS A 98 4.67 0.12 -38.79
C LYS A 98 3.75 -0.87 -39.51
N ASN A 99 2.82 -1.48 -38.76
CA ASN A 99 2.05 -2.64 -39.23
C ASN A 99 0.62 -2.31 -39.67
N SER A 100 0.15 -1.08 -39.44
CA SER A 100 -1.20 -0.69 -39.81
C SER A 100 -1.19 0.67 -40.53
N ASP A 101 -2.35 1.00 -41.11
CA ASP A 101 -2.54 2.25 -41.87
C ASP A 101 -2.78 3.46 -40.97
N VAL A 102 -2.44 3.34 -39.67
CA VAL A 102 -2.61 4.42 -38.72
C VAL A 102 -1.56 5.51 -38.98
N SER A 103 -1.99 6.76 -39.08
CA SER A 103 -1.09 7.88 -39.38
C SER A 103 -0.13 8.15 -38.21
N LYS A 104 1.02 8.70 -38.54
CA LYS A 104 2.02 9.12 -37.55
C LYS A 104 1.48 10.16 -36.57
N ASP A 105 0.61 11.04 -37.04
CA ASP A 105 0.01 12.07 -36.19
C ASP A 105 -0.91 11.47 -35.14
N VAL A 106 -1.68 10.44 -35.50
CA VAL A 106 -2.53 9.70 -34.54
C VAL A 106 -1.68 9.00 -33.49
N ILE A 107 -0.61 8.33 -33.90
CA ILE A 107 0.31 7.64 -33.00
C ILE A 107 0.95 8.64 -32.05
N LYS A 108 1.42 9.77 -32.54
CA LYS A 108 2.02 10.82 -31.72
C LYS A 108 1.02 11.36 -30.69
N GLY A 109 -0.23 11.57 -31.10
CA GLY A 109 -1.29 11.99 -30.19
C GLY A 109 -1.56 10.98 -29.09
N MET A 110 -1.51 9.68 -29.42
CA MET A 110 -1.67 8.60 -28.44
C MET A 110 -0.48 8.52 -27.50
N GLU A 111 0.75 8.69 -27.99
CA GLU A 111 1.94 8.75 -27.14
C GLU A 111 1.87 9.90 -26.16
N GLU A 112 1.39 11.05 -26.56
CA GLU A 112 1.18 12.20 -25.67
C GLU A 112 0.15 11.89 -24.59
N LYS A 113 -0.94 11.21 -24.93
CA LYS A 113 -1.95 10.78 -23.95
C LYS A 113 -1.39 9.77 -22.96
N VAL A 114 -0.59 8.82 -23.43
CA VAL A 114 0.09 7.85 -22.56
C VAL A 114 1.03 8.56 -21.61
N GLN A 115 1.79 9.53 -22.11
CA GLN A 115 2.72 10.31 -21.26
C GLN A 115 1.96 11.13 -20.21
N LYS A 116 0.88 11.79 -20.60
CA LYS A 116 0.06 12.57 -19.69
C LYS A 116 -0.57 11.70 -18.60
N LEU A 117 -1.09 10.55 -18.98
CA LEU A 117 -1.66 9.58 -18.04
C LEU A 117 -0.59 9.08 -17.06
N THR A 118 0.59 8.78 -17.56
CA THR A 118 1.73 8.36 -16.76
C THR A 118 2.10 9.42 -15.73
N ASP A 119 2.24 10.67 -16.17
CA ASP A 119 2.59 11.79 -15.29
C ASP A 119 1.53 11.98 -14.20
N ASN A 120 0.25 11.89 -14.55
CA ASN A 120 -0.85 12.02 -13.60
C ASN A 120 -0.83 10.90 -12.57
N LYS A 121 -0.57 9.66 -12.99
CA LYS A 121 -0.54 8.51 -12.08
C LYS A 121 0.67 8.56 -11.14
N ILE A 122 1.82 9.01 -11.63
CA ILE A 122 2.99 9.22 -10.77
C ILE A 122 2.69 10.31 -9.74
N LYS A 123 2.04 11.38 -10.14
CA LYS A 123 1.65 12.46 -9.24
C LYS A 123 0.67 11.99 -8.16
N GLU A 124 -0.32 11.20 -8.54
CA GLU A 124 -1.25 10.58 -7.57
C GLU A 124 -0.50 9.69 -6.58
N LEU A 125 0.44 8.90 -7.09
CA LEU A 125 1.28 8.03 -6.26
C LEU A 125 2.12 8.83 -5.26
N GLU A 126 2.72 9.91 -5.69
CA GLU A 126 3.49 10.81 -4.82
C GLU A 126 2.61 11.41 -3.71
N THR A 127 1.40 11.83 -4.06
CA THR A 127 0.43 12.36 -3.11
C THR A 127 0.05 11.33 -2.05
N VAL A 128 -0.24 10.10 -2.47
CA VAL A 128 -0.56 9.00 -1.57
C VAL A 128 0.63 8.68 -0.66
N THR A 129 1.83 8.67 -1.22
CA THR A 129 3.07 8.42 -0.48
C THR A 129 3.30 9.47 0.60
N GLU A 130 3.20 10.75 0.25
CA GLU A 130 3.36 11.85 1.20
C GLU A 130 2.33 11.79 2.31
N LYS A 131 1.08 11.53 1.96
CA LYS A 131 0.00 11.38 2.94
C LYS A 131 0.30 10.25 3.93
N LYS A 132 0.77 9.12 3.44
CA LYS A 132 1.10 7.97 4.28
C LYS A 132 2.29 8.27 5.20
N ILE A 133 3.31 8.94 4.69
CA ILE A 133 4.46 9.35 5.50
C ILE A 133 4.02 10.29 6.63
N LYS A 134 3.14 11.25 6.33
CA LYS A 134 2.59 12.14 7.36
C LYS A 134 1.82 11.36 8.43
N GLU A 135 1.02 10.40 8.03
CA GLU A 135 0.28 9.54 8.97
C GLU A 135 1.24 8.75 9.86
N ILE A 136 2.29 8.19 9.30
CA ILE A 136 3.29 7.41 10.04
C ILE A 136 4.04 8.29 11.04
N MET A 137 4.39 9.51 10.65
CA MET A 137 5.15 10.44 11.47
C MET A 137 4.30 11.23 12.45
N SER A 138 2.98 11.20 12.31
CA SER A 138 2.09 11.88 13.24
C SER A 138 2.00 11.15 14.57
N VAL A 139 1.92 11.90 15.62
CA VAL A 139 1.80 11.34 16.97
C VAL A 139 0.35 11.03 17.32
#